data_34fb563006fff9796d2a1f2d13c24a02
#
_entry.id   34fb563006fff9796d2a1f2d13c24a02
#
_cell.length_a   1.000
_cell.length_b   1.000
_cell.length_c   1.000
_cell.angle_alpha   90.00
_cell.angle_beta   90.00
_cell.angle_gamma   90.00
#
_symmetry.space_group_name_H-M   'P 1'
#
loop_
_entity.id
_entity.type
_entity.pdbx_description
1 polymer ?
#
loop_
_entity_poly.entity_id
_entity_poly.type
_entity_poly.pdbx_seq_one_letter_code
_entity_poly.pdbx_strand_id
1 'polypeptide(L)'
;KDNNKLTNSITNFIYKSLQKFNSKKKISKKNFLNKNINLITKLPNVTPGGQIRGIKEFIKEYNLIHKEFSTVLKKINLINDLERLSWFSVRVKKGNDTLNYKRHTYSTSKKHSDMWAGERNHGKIVLMLMGDINNNTVSFYKPTKFSKKAFTFGKKSYDQGLKQIQKAKFLGKAKKNELCLFDQYCLHKTHLSQNAKPRISIDMRVDITGSKIYNNKNSVKEDERLVLYNKKQWQKLNYNN
;
A
#
# COMPACT_ATOMS: atom_id res chain seq x y z
N LYS A 1 -4.11 19.36 -0.85
CA LYS A 1 -5.28 19.72 -1.67
C LYS A 1 -5.11 18.96 -2.97
N ASP A 2 -6.03 18.30 -3.58
CA ASP A 2 -6.10 17.69 -4.91
C ASP A 2 -5.43 16.33 -5.14
N ASN A 3 -5.74 15.35 -4.29
CA ASN A 3 -5.60 13.94 -4.68
C ASN A 3 -6.84 13.42 -5.46
N ASN A 4 -7.72 14.32 -5.90
CA ASN A 4 -8.96 13.97 -6.58
C ASN A 4 -8.69 13.21 -7.89
N LYS A 5 -7.69 13.61 -8.68
CA LYS A 5 -7.33 12.91 -9.92
C LYS A 5 -6.84 11.50 -9.63
N LEU A 6 -5.95 11.34 -8.67
CA LEU A 6 -5.46 10.02 -8.25
C LEU A 6 -6.61 9.14 -7.72
N THR A 7 -7.47 9.68 -6.86
CA THR A 7 -8.65 9.00 -6.33
C THR A 7 -9.59 8.54 -7.45
N ASN A 8 -9.85 9.40 -8.42
CA ASN A 8 -10.69 9.10 -9.58
C ASN A 8 -10.06 8.02 -10.47
N SER A 9 -8.76 8.07 -10.71
CA SER A 9 -8.04 7.08 -11.51
C SER A 9 -8.10 5.69 -10.87
N ILE A 10 -7.90 5.60 -9.54
CA ILE A 10 -8.04 4.34 -8.80
C ILE A 10 -9.48 3.81 -8.89
N THR A 11 -10.46 4.67 -8.66
CA THR A 11 -11.88 4.27 -8.72
C THR A 11 -12.26 3.81 -10.13
N ASN A 12 -11.78 4.49 -11.17
CA ASN A 12 -12.02 4.11 -12.56
C ASN A 12 -11.37 2.76 -12.93
N PHE A 13 -10.15 2.51 -12.48
CA PHE A 13 -9.48 1.22 -12.67
C PHE A 13 -10.31 0.07 -12.07
N ILE A 14 -10.79 0.23 -10.84
CA ILE A 14 -11.62 -0.78 -10.18
C ILE A 14 -12.97 -0.91 -10.90
N TYR A 15 -13.59 0.20 -11.30
CA TYR A 15 -14.86 0.20 -12.00
C TYR A 15 -14.79 -0.56 -13.33
N LYS A 16 -13.77 -0.29 -14.15
CA LYS A 16 -13.56 -1.00 -15.41
C LYS A 16 -13.28 -2.49 -15.21
N SER A 17 -12.49 -2.83 -14.18
CA SER A 17 -12.29 -4.22 -13.82
C SER A 17 -13.61 -4.92 -13.47
N LEU A 18 -14.48 -4.26 -12.72
CA LEU A 18 -15.80 -4.79 -12.40
C LEU A 18 -16.68 -4.94 -13.65
N GLN A 19 -16.70 -3.95 -14.53
CA GLN A 19 -17.49 -4.02 -15.76
C GLN A 19 -17.09 -5.21 -16.63
N LYS A 20 -15.79 -5.47 -16.76
CA LYS A 20 -15.31 -6.59 -17.57
C LYS A 20 -15.67 -7.95 -16.94
N PHE A 21 -15.39 -8.13 -15.67
CA PHE A 21 -15.56 -9.43 -15.01
C PHE A 21 -16.97 -9.70 -14.48
N ASN A 22 -17.83 -8.68 -14.45
CA ASN A 22 -19.20 -8.77 -13.93
C ASN A 22 -20.20 -8.07 -14.85
N SER A 23 -20.06 -8.26 -16.17
CA SER A 23 -20.88 -7.57 -17.19
C SER A 23 -22.39 -7.72 -17.01
N LYS A 24 -22.85 -8.84 -16.44
CA LYS A 24 -24.28 -9.12 -16.18
C LYS A 24 -24.81 -8.42 -14.92
N LYS A 25 -23.98 -7.82 -14.07
CA LYS A 25 -24.39 -7.21 -12.81
C LYS A 25 -24.37 -5.70 -12.90
N LYS A 26 -25.43 -5.06 -12.43
CA LYS A 26 -25.48 -3.59 -12.33
C LYS A 26 -24.45 -3.11 -11.30
N ILE A 27 -23.50 -2.31 -11.77
CA ILE A 27 -22.45 -1.71 -10.94
C ILE A 27 -22.92 -0.33 -10.52
N SER A 28 -23.06 -0.11 -9.20
CA SER A 28 -23.48 1.18 -8.66
C SER A 28 -22.32 2.17 -8.65
N LYS A 29 -22.51 3.35 -9.22
CA LYS A 29 -21.57 4.48 -9.09
C LYS A 29 -21.74 5.23 -7.77
N LYS A 30 -22.98 5.32 -7.26
CA LYS A 30 -23.28 5.95 -5.96
C LYS A 30 -22.81 5.05 -4.81
N ASN A 31 -22.06 5.59 -3.87
CA ASN A 31 -21.45 4.82 -2.78
C ASN A 31 -20.67 3.60 -3.31
N PHE A 32 -19.91 3.82 -4.36
CA PHE A 32 -19.27 2.80 -5.20
C PHE A 32 -18.65 1.66 -4.39
N LEU A 33 -17.76 1.99 -3.44
CA LEU A 33 -17.05 0.99 -2.67
C LEU A 33 -17.98 0.13 -1.81
N ASN A 34 -18.88 0.76 -1.04
CA ASN A 34 -19.79 0.04 -0.14
C ASN A 34 -20.74 -0.89 -0.89
N LYS A 35 -21.29 -0.42 -2.02
CA LYS A 35 -22.28 -1.21 -2.78
C LYS A 35 -21.64 -2.34 -3.61
N ASN A 36 -20.39 -2.20 -4.00
CA ASN A 36 -19.73 -3.16 -4.88
C ASN A 36 -18.65 -4.01 -4.19
N ILE A 37 -18.45 -3.88 -2.89
CA ILE A 37 -17.33 -4.54 -2.18
C ILE A 37 -17.30 -6.06 -2.39
N ASN A 38 -18.46 -6.72 -2.36
CA ASN A 38 -18.55 -8.16 -2.57
C ASN A 38 -18.19 -8.58 -4.01
N LEU A 39 -18.43 -7.72 -4.99
CA LEU A 39 -17.98 -7.92 -6.37
C LEU A 39 -16.49 -7.68 -6.52
N ILE A 40 -15.99 -6.60 -5.93
CA ILE A 40 -14.55 -6.23 -5.96
C ILE A 40 -13.70 -7.35 -5.38
N THR A 41 -14.07 -7.88 -4.22
CA THR A 41 -13.29 -8.92 -3.53
C THR A 41 -13.34 -10.30 -4.23
N LYS A 42 -14.23 -10.47 -5.19
CA LYS A 42 -14.34 -11.67 -6.02
C LYS A 42 -13.76 -11.51 -7.43
N LEU A 43 -13.14 -10.38 -7.74
CA LEU A 43 -12.44 -10.20 -9.01
C LEU A 43 -11.31 -11.24 -9.15
N PRO A 44 -11.11 -11.82 -10.34
CA PRO A 44 -10.11 -12.88 -10.55
C PRO A 44 -8.67 -12.40 -10.34
N ASN A 45 -8.43 -11.09 -10.45
CA ASN A 45 -7.13 -10.47 -10.21
C ASN A 45 -6.94 -9.96 -8.78
N VAL A 46 -7.81 -10.32 -7.83
CA VAL A 46 -7.67 -10.00 -6.40
C VAL A 46 -7.00 -11.14 -5.67
N THR A 47 -5.91 -10.83 -4.96
CA THR A 47 -5.21 -11.80 -4.11
C THR A 47 -5.98 -12.08 -2.82
N PRO A 48 -5.69 -13.19 -2.11
CA PRO A 48 -6.29 -13.46 -0.81
C PRO A 48 -6.08 -12.32 0.21
N GLY A 49 -4.98 -11.56 0.09
CA GLY A 49 -4.71 -10.37 0.91
C GLY A 49 -5.46 -9.10 0.49
N GLY A 50 -6.33 -9.21 -0.53
CA GLY A 50 -7.15 -8.11 -1.04
C GLY A 50 -6.42 -7.17 -2.01
N GLN A 51 -5.22 -7.52 -2.47
CA GLN A 51 -4.50 -6.74 -3.47
C GLN A 51 -5.10 -6.98 -4.86
N ILE A 52 -5.49 -5.90 -5.54
CA ILE A 52 -5.92 -5.92 -6.94
C ILE A 52 -4.66 -5.83 -7.81
N ARG A 53 -4.37 -6.89 -8.55
CA ARG A 53 -3.23 -6.92 -9.47
C ARG A 53 -3.60 -6.25 -10.79
N GLY A 54 -2.65 -5.52 -11.37
CA GLY A 54 -2.76 -5.04 -12.75
C GLY A 54 -2.80 -6.23 -13.70
N ILE A 55 -3.62 -6.12 -14.74
CA ILE A 55 -3.68 -7.09 -15.85
C ILE A 55 -3.53 -6.33 -17.15
N LYS A 56 -3.10 -7.03 -18.21
CA LYS A 56 -2.78 -6.43 -19.50
C LYS A 56 -3.91 -5.58 -20.06
N GLU A 57 -5.14 -6.02 -19.91
CA GLU A 57 -6.33 -5.32 -20.43
C GLU A 57 -6.61 -3.97 -19.76
N PHE A 58 -6.07 -3.72 -18.57
CA PHE A 58 -6.25 -2.46 -17.83
C PHE A 58 -4.94 -1.71 -17.64
N ILE A 59 -3.95 -2.00 -18.47
CA ILE A 59 -2.62 -1.38 -18.35
C ILE A 59 -2.68 0.15 -18.48
N LYS A 60 -3.57 0.67 -19.33
CA LYS A 60 -3.76 2.12 -19.51
C LYS A 60 -4.24 2.78 -18.22
N GLU A 61 -5.23 2.18 -17.58
CA GLU A 61 -5.78 2.67 -16.31
C GLU A 61 -4.75 2.54 -15.19
N TYR A 62 -4.00 1.46 -15.19
CA TYR A 62 -2.93 1.22 -14.23
C TYR A 62 -1.81 2.24 -14.40
N ASN A 63 -1.36 2.51 -15.63
CA ASN A 63 -0.37 3.52 -15.95
C ASN A 63 -0.83 4.94 -15.59
N LEU A 64 -2.13 5.22 -15.76
CA LEU A 64 -2.70 6.51 -15.35
C LEU A 64 -2.58 6.73 -13.84
N ILE A 65 -2.81 5.69 -13.03
CA ILE A 65 -2.61 5.77 -11.59
C ILE A 65 -1.14 6.08 -11.25
N HIS A 66 -0.19 5.43 -11.93
CA HIS A 66 1.23 5.73 -11.76
C HIS A 66 1.57 7.18 -12.10
N LYS A 67 1.03 7.68 -13.22
CA LYS A 67 1.21 9.08 -13.66
C LYS A 67 0.68 10.06 -12.61
N GLU A 68 -0.54 9.84 -12.14
CA GLU A 68 -1.14 10.73 -11.13
C GLU A 68 -0.39 10.64 -9.79
N PHE A 69 0.06 9.45 -9.40
CA PHE A 69 0.87 9.27 -8.20
C PHE A 69 2.20 10.02 -8.29
N SER A 70 2.89 9.90 -9.43
CA SER A 70 4.13 10.64 -9.70
C SER A 70 3.91 12.16 -9.67
N THR A 71 2.77 12.63 -10.18
CA THR A 71 2.41 14.06 -10.11
C THR A 71 2.28 14.54 -8.67
N VAL A 72 1.69 13.71 -7.79
CA VAL A 72 1.56 14.04 -6.37
C VAL A 72 2.93 14.03 -5.68
N LEU A 73 3.77 13.03 -5.95
CA LEU A 73 5.14 12.97 -5.40
C LEU A 73 6.00 14.15 -5.85
N LYS A 74 5.83 14.62 -7.10
CA LYS A 74 6.49 15.83 -7.60
C LYS A 74 6.07 17.07 -6.82
N LYS A 75 4.78 17.22 -6.51
CA LYS A 75 4.26 18.37 -5.76
C LYS A 75 4.80 18.48 -4.33
N ILE A 76 5.24 17.38 -3.74
CA ILE A 76 5.88 17.36 -2.41
C ILE A 76 7.40 17.31 -2.48
N ASN A 77 7.97 17.63 -3.65
CA ASN A 77 9.41 17.66 -3.94
C ASN A 77 10.15 16.33 -3.67
N LEU A 78 9.43 15.22 -3.65
CA LEU A 78 10.03 13.91 -3.40
C LEU A 78 10.64 13.29 -4.67
N ILE A 79 10.19 13.70 -5.85
CA ILE A 79 10.64 13.12 -7.13
C ILE A 79 12.11 13.40 -7.43
N ASN A 80 12.62 14.57 -7.04
CA ASN A 80 14.00 14.94 -7.35
C ASN A 80 15.01 14.01 -6.67
N ASP A 81 14.61 13.41 -5.55
CA ASP A 81 15.42 12.49 -4.75
C ASP A 81 15.05 11.02 -4.98
N LEU A 82 14.09 10.74 -5.88
CA LEU A 82 13.67 9.38 -6.17
C LEU A 82 14.66 8.66 -7.08
N GLU A 83 15.23 7.58 -6.59
CA GLU A 83 16.02 6.65 -7.39
C GLU A 83 15.16 5.54 -7.97
N ARG A 84 14.27 4.99 -7.15
CA ARG A 84 13.41 3.86 -7.52
C ARG A 84 12.03 3.99 -6.90
N LEU A 85 11.05 3.45 -7.58
CA LEU A 85 9.71 3.24 -7.03
C LEU A 85 9.22 1.83 -7.38
N SER A 86 8.49 1.22 -6.46
CA SER A 86 7.84 -0.06 -6.73
C SER A 86 6.56 0.15 -7.53
N TRP A 87 6.05 -0.93 -8.09
CA TRP A 87 4.67 -0.97 -8.51
C TRP A 87 3.77 -0.62 -7.32
N PHE A 88 2.76 0.22 -7.55
CA PHE A 88 1.79 0.50 -6.50
C PHE A 88 0.91 -0.73 -6.23
N SER A 89 0.50 -0.86 -5.01
CA SER A 89 -0.42 -1.89 -4.55
C SER A 89 -1.76 -1.26 -4.20
N VAL A 90 -2.80 -1.60 -4.95
CA VAL A 90 -4.18 -1.25 -4.59
C VAL A 90 -4.77 -2.40 -3.78
N ARG A 91 -5.14 -2.15 -2.54
CA ARG A 91 -5.73 -3.16 -1.65
C ARG A 91 -7.13 -2.76 -1.22
N VAL A 92 -8.03 -3.72 -1.25
CA VAL A 92 -9.39 -3.57 -0.74
C VAL A 92 -9.52 -4.33 0.57
N LYS A 93 -10.00 -3.63 1.60
CA LYS A 93 -10.32 -4.22 2.90
C LYS A 93 -11.81 -4.14 3.16
N LYS A 94 -12.45 -5.27 3.38
CA LYS A 94 -13.89 -5.40 3.55
C LYS A 94 -14.45 -4.65 4.76
N GLY A 95 -13.77 -4.54 5.82
CA GLY A 95 -14.23 -3.91 7.05
C GLY A 95 -14.60 -4.92 8.14
N ASN A 96 -15.55 -5.77 7.92
CA ASN A 96 -16.03 -6.71 8.96
C ASN A 96 -15.22 -8.01 9.11
N ASP A 97 -14.08 -8.14 8.46
CA ASP A 97 -13.24 -9.36 8.46
C ASP A 97 -12.41 -9.54 9.74
N THR A 98 -12.97 -9.23 10.90
CA THR A 98 -12.19 -9.14 12.15
C THR A 98 -11.73 -10.48 12.72
N LEU A 99 -12.41 -11.59 12.40
CA LEU A 99 -12.19 -12.86 13.11
C LEU A 99 -11.03 -13.69 12.57
N ASN A 100 -10.74 -13.64 11.27
CA ASN A 100 -9.73 -14.49 10.66
C ASN A 100 -8.31 -13.90 10.64
N TYR A 101 -8.18 -12.57 10.68
CA TYR A 101 -6.87 -11.89 10.58
C TYR A 101 -5.96 -12.11 11.78
N LYS A 102 -6.50 -12.32 12.97
CA LYS A 102 -5.68 -12.50 14.19
C LYS A 102 -4.84 -13.78 14.16
N ARG A 103 -5.25 -14.79 13.39
CA ARG A 103 -4.59 -16.11 13.32
C ARG A 103 -3.40 -16.15 12.35
N HIS A 104 -3.31 -15.18 11.43
CA HIS A 104 -2.20 -15.17 10.46
C HIS A 104 -0.91 -14.65 11.08
N THR A 105 0.20 -15.33 10.76
CA THR A 105 1.57 -15.01 11.20
C THR A 105 1.95 -13.56 10.92
N TYR A 106 1.54 -13.02 9.77
CA TYR A 106 1.80 -11.65 9.31
C TYR A 106 0.51 -10.86 9.14
N SER A 107 -0.40 -10.94 10.11
CA SER A 107 -1.64 -10.17 10.07
C SER A 107 -1.38 -8.68 10.25
N THR A 108 -1.81 -7.86 9.31
CA THR A 108 -1.71 -6.40 9.37
C THR A 108 -2.56 -5.74 10.46
N SER A 109 -3.43 -6.49 11.13
CA SER A 109 -4.15 -6.04 12.34
C SER A 109 -3.26 -6.04 13.58
N LYS A 110 -2.16 -6.80 13.56
CA LYS A 110 -1.13 -6.73 14.57
C LYS A 110 -0.22 -5.53 14.29
N LYS A 111 0.30 -4.91 15.35
CA LYS A 111 1.32 -3.88 15.21
C LYS A 111 2.59 -4.51 14.64
N HIS A 112 3.13 -3.96 13.55
CA HIS A 112 4.27 -4.54 12.85
C HIS A 112 5.11 -3.47 12.16
N SER A 113 6.30 -3.87 11.78
CA SER A 113 7.15 -3.20 10.79
C SER A 113 7.20 -4.08 9.54
N ASP A 114 7.14 -3.49 8.35
CA ASP A 114 7.17 -4.23 7.09
C ASP A 114 8.44 -5.06 6.93
N MET A 115 9.57 -4.60 7.46
CA MET A 115 10.82 -5.35 7.43
C MET A 115 10.74 -6.71 8.14
N TRP A 116 9.83 -6.90 9.09
CA TRP A 116 9.66 -8.19 9.77
C TRP A 116 9.07 -9.27 8.88
N ALA A 117 8.29 -8.89 7.87
CA ALA A 117 7.78 -9.82 6.86
C ALA A 117 8.82 -10.18 5.78
N GLY A 118 10.05 -9.68 5.89
CA GLY A 118 11.08 -9.90 4.87
C GLY A 118 10.95 -8.95 3.67
N GLU A 119 10.12 -7.91 3.78
CA GLU A 119 10.12 -6.84 2.79
C GLU A 119 11.50 -6.22 2.72
N ARG A 120 12.05 -6.10 1.52
CA ARG A 120 13.39 -5.55 1.32
C ARG A 120 13.47 -4.13 1.84
N ASN A 121 14.68 -3.72 2.15
CA ASN A 121 14.99 -2.41 2.68
C ASN A 121 14.72 -1.34 1.61
N HIS A 122 13.52 -0.80 1.59
CA HIS A 122 13.15 0.34 0.76
C HIS A 122 13.25 1.62 1.59
N GLY A 123 13.59 2.74 0.97
CA GLY A 123 13.78 4.00 1.68
C GLY A 123 12.54 4.44 2.44
N LYS A 124 11.42 4.56 1.75
CA LYS A 124 10.16 5.01 2.35
C LYS A 124 8.96 4.25 1.77
N ILE A 125 7.89 4.26 2.53
CA ILE A 125 6.58 3.79 2.10
C ILE A 125 5.67 5.00 1.98
N VAL A 126 5.01 5.11 0.84
CA VAL A 126 3.97 6.11 0.60
C VAL A 126 2.63 5.42 0.61
N LEU A 127 1.73 5.83 1.49
CA LEU A 127 0.42 5.24 1.68
C LEU A 127 -0.67 6.30 1.54
N MET A 128 -1.76 5.96 0.85
CA MET A 128 -3.00 6.73 0.85
C MET A 128 -4.19 5.82 1.13
N LEU A 129 -5.15 6.32 1.90
CA LEU A 129 -6.40 5.63 2.21
C LEU A 129 -7.60 6.33 1.57
N MET A 130 -8.52 5.54 1.05
CA MET A 130 -9.78 5.99 0.45
C MET A 130 -10.96 5.21 1.03
N GLY A 131 -12.14 5.79 0.98
CA GLY A 131 -13.36 5.19 1.52
C GLY A 131 -13.69 5.66 2.93
N ASP A 132 -14.32 4.80 3.73
CA ASP A 132 -14.61 5.08 5.13
C ASP A 132 -13.41 4.64 5.99
N ILE A 133 -12.71 5.61 6.54
CA ILE A 133 -11.50 5.35 7.35
C ILE A 133 -11.73 5.53 8.85
N ASN A 134 -12.90 5.92 9.31
CA ASN A 134 -13.14 6.19 10.72
C ASN A 134 -12.90 4.92 11.57
N ASN A 135 -13.42 3.81 11.10
CA ASN A 135 -13.35 2.51 11.77
C ASN A 135 -12.43 1.50 11.04
N ASN A 136 -11.79 1.92 9.94
CA ASN A 136 -10.91 1.08 9.13
C ASN A 136 -9.72 1.92 8.63
N THR A 137 -8.73 2.12 9.49
CA THR A 137 -7.59 3.00 9.20
C THR A 137 -6.26 2.33 9.52
N VAL A 138 -5.17 3.04 9.26
CA VAL A 138 -3.82 2.65 9.66
C VAL A 138 -3.33 3.58 10.76
N SER A 139 -2.87 2.99 11.86
CA SER A 139 -2.28 3.69 12.99
C SER A 139 -0.78 3.52 13.00
N PHE A 140 -0.04 4.58 13.31
CA PHE A 140 1.42 4.62 13.32
C PHE A 140 1.97 4.77 14.74
N TYR A 141 3.13 4.16 14.98
CA TYR A 141 3.79 4.15 16.28
C TYR A 141 5.31 4.28 16.12
N LYS A 142 5.95 5.00 17.02
CA LYS A 142 7.40 5.09 17.13
C LYS A 142 7.88 4.22 18.30
N PRO A 143 8.74 3.22 18.06
CA PRO A 143 9.40 2.51 19.16
C PRO A 143 10.21 3.49 20.02
N THR A 144 10.04 3.43 21.34
CA THR A 144 10.76 4.28 22.29
C THR A 144 11.65 3.47 23.24
N LYS A 145 11.31 2.20 23.45
CA LYS A 145 12.15 1.24 24.17
C LYS A 145 12.10 -0.10 23.45
N PHE A 146 13.26 -0.59 23.00
CA PHE A 146 13.35 -1.76 22.15
C PHE A 146 14.74 -2.41 22.21
N SER A 147 14.80 -3.69 21.88
CA SER A 147 16.05 -4.40 21.64
C SER A 147 16.61 -4.07 20.25
N LYS A 148 17.93 -4.04 20.08
CA LYS A 148 18.57 -3.91 18.75
C LYS A 148 18.06 -4.95 17.75
N LYS A 149 17.68 -6.14 18.22
CA LYS A 149 17.09 -7.20 17.40
C LYS A 149 15.73 -6.83 16.82
N ALA A 150 15.03 -5.80 17.32
CA ALA A 150 13.76 -5.32 16.77
C ALA A 150 13.88 -4.92 15.28
N PHE A 151 15.03 -4.40 14.88
CA PHE A 151 15.28 -3.91 13.53
C PHE A 151 16.10 -4.86 12.65
N THR A 152 16.20 -6.13 13.04
CA THR A 152 16.75 -7.14 12.14
C THR A 152 15.70 -7.60 11.16
N PHE A 153 16.14 -7.82 9.95
CA PHE A 153 15.32 -8.19 8.80
C PHE A 153 14.77 -9.61 8.95
N GLY A 154 13.54 -9.83 8.48
CA GLY A 154 12.92 -11.15 8.45
C GLY A 154 12.68 -11.74 9.84
N LYS A 155 11.45 -11.74 10.29
CA LYS A 155 11.00 -12.43 11.49
C LYS A 155 10.10 -13.60 11.12
N LYS A 156 10.05 -14.63 11.95
CA LYS A 156 9.10 -15.75 11.75
C LYS A 156 7.64 -15.31 11.87
N SER A 157 7.37 -14.18 12.55
CA SER A 157 6.04 -13.60 12.71
C SER A 157 6.11 -12.15 13.19
N TYR A 158 5.02 -11.41 13.05
CA TYR A 158 4.90 -10.09 13.68
C TYR A 158 4.96 -10.13 15.21
N ASP A 159 4.47 -11.22 15.82
CA ASP A 159 4.57 -11.40 17.27
C ASP A 159 6.02 -11.53 17.74
N GLN A 160 6.86 -12.21 16.96
CA GLN A 160 8.30 -12.28 17.25
C GLN A 160 8.96 -10.89 17.23
N GLY A 161 8.59 -10.06 16.26
CA GLY A 161 9.06 -8.67 16.18
C GLY A 161 8.56 -7.83 17.35
N LEU A 162 7.26 -7.95 17.69
CA LEU A 162 6.65 -7.21 18.80
C LEU A 162 7.29 -7.51 20.16
N LYS A 163 7.70 -8.76 20.42
CA LYS A 163 8.41 -9.13 21.66
C LYS A 163 9.72 -8.34 21.85
N GLN A 164 10.28 -7.76 20.77
CA GLN A 164 11.48 -6.94 20.83
C GLN A 164 11.19 -5.45 21.12
N ILE A 165 9.91 -5.07 21.14
CA ILE A 165 9.46 -3.69 21.39
C ILE A 165 8.81 -3.64 22.77
N GLN A 166 9.48 -3.03 23.73
CA GLN A 166 8.97 -2.87 25.09
C GLN A 166 8.00 -1.68 25.20
N LYS A 167 8.29 -0.58 24.50
CA LYS A 167 7.47 0.64 24.52
C LYS A 167 7.42 1.28 23.14
N ALA A 168 6.24 1.75 22.76
CA ALA A 168 6.05 2.52 21.52
C ALA A 168 5.05 3.64 21.75
N LYS A 169 5.40 4.85 21.26
CA LYS A 169 4.55 6.04 21.31
C LYS A 169 3.61 6.02 20.10
N PHE A 170 2.33 6.30 20.30
CA PHE A 170 1.39 6.54 19.23
C PHE A 170 1.71 7.86 18.53
N LEU A 171 1.76 7.84 17.20
CA LEU A 171 2.06 9.00 16.37
C LEU A 171 0.81 9.61 15.73
N GLY A 172 -0.19 8.79 15.44
CA GLY A 172 -1.40 9.22 14.74
C GLY A 172 -2.00 8.15 13.87
N LYS A 173 -3.04 8.53 13.13
CA LYS A 173 -3.74 7.69 12.16
C LYS A 173 -3.64 8.31 10.77
N ALA A 174 -3.61 7.46 9.76
CA ALA A 174 -3.76 7.92 8.38
C ALA A 174 -5.10 8.61 8.19
N LYS A 175 -5.10 9.74 7.49
CA LYS A 175 -6.31 10.47 7.14
C LYS A 175 -6.76 10.15 5.72
N LYS A 176 -8.05 10.35 5.47
CA LYS A 176 -8.65 10.08 4.18
C LYS A 176 -8.06 10.97 3.10
N ASN A 177 -7.66 10.35 1.97
CA ASN A 177 -7.09 11.02 0.81
C ASN A 177 -5.81 11.84 1.09
N GLU A 178 -5.18 11.64 2.26
CA GLU A 178 -3.86 12.20 2.55
C GLU A 178 -2.77 11.17 2.27
N LEU A 179 -1.62 11.64 1.79
CA LEU A 179 -0.43 10.80 1.67
C LEU A 179 0.29 10.74 3.01
N CYS A 180 0.54 9.51 3.43
CA CYS A 180 1.39 9.22 4.58
C CYS A 180 2.74 8.72 4.05
N LEU A 181 3.80 9.44 4.36
CA LEU A 181 5.18 9.04 4.08
C LEU A 181 5.80 8.55 5.37
N PHE A 182 6.29 7.31 5.39
CA PHE A 182 6.90 6.73 6.59
C PHE A 182 7.99 5.73 6.24
N ASP A 183 8.86 5.52 7.20
CA ASP A 183 9.94 4.56 7.11
C ASP A 183 9.41 3.14 7.31
N GLN A 184 9.99 2.16 6.65
CA GLN A 184 9.62 0.75 6.83
C GLN A 184 9.86 0.23 8.25
N TYR A 185 10.72 0.91 9.04
CA TYR A 185 10.89 0.63 10.47
C TYR A 185 9.74 1.14 11.34
N CYS A 186 8.92 2.04 10.80
CA CYS A 186 7.79 2.58 11.51
C CYS A 186 6.80 1.47 11.84
N LEU A 187 6.48 1.33 13.12
CA LEU A 187 5.45 0.39 13.52
C LEU A 187 4.09 0.92 13.11
N HIS A 188 3.32 0.06 12.47
CA HIS A 188 1.95 0.40 12.09
C HIS A 188 1.03 -0.80 12.22
N LYS A 189 -0.26 -0.55 12.22
CA LYS A 189 -1.30 -1.59 12.18
C LYS A 189 -2.54 -1.10 11.50
N THR A 190 -3.27 -2.00 10.84
CA THR A 190 -4.65 -1.76 10.45
C THR A 190 -5.53 -1.79 11.69
N HIS A 191 -6.26 -0.70 11.93
CA HIS A 191 -7.29 -0.63 12.96
C HIS A 191 -8.66 -0.90 12.32
N LEU A 192 -9.34 -1.94 12.78
CA LEU A 192 -10.68 -2.33 12.36
C LEU A 192 -11.57 -2.42 13.58
N SER A 193 -12.69 -1.72 13.59
CA SER A 193 -13.77 -1.89 14.56
C SER A 193 -14.85 -2.81 14.01
N GLN A 194 -15.78 -3.24 14.88
CA GLN A 194 -16.88 -4.12 14.48
C GLN A 194 -17.76 -3.58 13.36
N ASN A 195 -17.92 -2.25 13.30
CA ASN A 195 -18.74 -1.57 12.28
C ASN A 195 -17.90 -0.93 11.16
N ALA A 196 -16.68 -1.44 10.95
CA ALA A 196 -15.83 -0.92 9.93
C ALA A 196 -16.42 -1.12 8.54
N LYS A 197 -16.49 -0.05 7.77
CA LYS A 197 -16.88 -0.08 6.36
C LYS A 197 -15.68 -0.37 5.46
N PRO A 198 -15.92 -0.76 4.21
CA PRO A 198 -14.84 -1.02 3.27
C PRO A 198 -13.96 0.21 3.03
N ARG A 199 -12.66 -0.04 2.86
CA ARG A 199 -11.71 0.96 2.40
C ARG A 199 -10.82 0.42 1.28
N ILE A 200 -10.25 1.33 0.53
CA ILE A 200 -9.13 1.08 -0.38
C ILE A 200 -7.89 1.69 0.25
N SER A 201 -6.77 0.98 0.19
CA SER A 201 -5.45 1.54 0.40
C SER A 201 -4.64 1.42 -0.89
N ILE A 202 -3.87 2.45 -1.19
CA ILE A 202 -2.83 2.38 -2.19
C ILE A 202 -1.50 2.62 -1.50
N ASP A 203 -0.54 1.76 -1.74
CA ASP A 203 0.80 1.89 -1.20
C ASP A 203 1.86 1.66 -2.27
N MET A 204 2.98 2.34 -2.13
CA MET A 204 4.14 2.27 -3.00
C MET A 204 5.40 2.37 -2.15
N ARG A 205 6.45 1.67 -2.56
CA ARG A 205 7.79 1.82 -1.98
C ARG A 205 8.56 2.78 -2.83
N VAL A 206 9.28 3.69 -2.19
CA VAL A 206 10.12 4.69 -2.84
C VAL A 206 11.51 4.69 -2.23
N ASP A 207 12.51 4.70 -3.07
CA ASP A 207 13.90 4.84 -2.67
C ASP A 207 14.34 6.27 -2.94
N ILE A 208 14.94 6.89 -1.92
CA ILE A 208 15.35 8.28 -1.94
C ILE A 208 16.87 8.34 -1.95
N THR A 209 17.45 9.19 -2.81
CA THR A 209 18.88 9.41 -2.92
C THR A 209 19.51 9.74 -1.56
N GLY A 210 20.68 9.16 -1.27
CA GLY A 210 21.41 9.40 -0.03
C GLY A 210 20.85 8.67 1.18
N SER A 211 19.80 7.86 1.05
CA SER A 211 19.43 6.94 2.14
C SER A 211 20.56 5.93 2.34
N LYS A 212 21.13 5.87 3.55
CA LYS A 212 22.25 4.97 3.94
C LYS A 212 22.00 3.47 3.69
N ILE A 213 20.83 3.15 3.22
CA ILE A 213 20.31 1.81 2.96
C ILE A 213 20.95 1.17 1.73
N TYR A 214 21.50 2.00 0.82
CA TYR A 214 22.06 1.56 -0.46
C TYR A 214 23.49 1.02 -0.42
N ASN A 215 24.23 1.23 0.66
CA ASN A 215 25.64 0.84 0.74
C ASN A 215 25.88 -0.67 0.87
N ASN A 216 24.84 -1.48 0.96
CA ASN A 216 24.98 -2.92 0.92
C ASN A 216 24.81 -3.44 -0.53
N LYS A 217 25.83 -3.24 -1.36
CA LYS A 217 25.90 -3.70 -2.76
C LYS A 217 25.65 -5.19 -2.95
N ASN A 218 25.69 -6.00 -1.89
CA ASN A 218 25.57 -7.46 -1.95
C ASN A 218 24.15 -8.01 -1.78
N SER A 219 23.13 -7.17 -1.56
CA SER A 219 21.77 -7.65 -1.30
C SER A 219 20.73 -7.31 -2.36
N VAL A 220 21.11 -6.60 -3.39
CA VAL A 220 20.18 -6.18 -4.45
C VAL A 220 20.38 -7.06 -5.68
N LYS A 221 19.90 -8.29 -5.64
CA LYS A 221 19.30 -8.87 -6.84
C LYS A 221 18.18 -7.90 -7.22
N GLU A 222 18.21 -7.42 -8.46
CA GLU A 222 17.17 -6.52 -8.96
C GLU A 222 15.80 -7.09 -8.58
N ASP A 223 15.10 -6.38 -7.71
CA ASP A 223 13.74 -6.75 -7.40
C ASP A 223 12.92 -6.34 -8.60
N GLU A 224 12.46 -7.30 -9.40
CA GLU A 224 11.61 -7.07 -10.57
C GLU A 224 10.37 -6.20 -10.25
N ARG A 225 10.03 -6.06 -8.96
CA ARG A 225 8.98 -5.18 -8.46
C ARG A 225 9.41 -3.72 -8.33
N LEU A 226 10.72 -3.43 -8.43
CA LEU A 226 11.25 -2.07 -8.37
C LEU A 226 11.51 -1.58 -9.79
N VAL A 227 10.94 -0.44 -10.09
CA VAL A 227 11.15 0.23 -11.36
C VAL A 227 12.06 1.42 -11.14
N LEU A 228 13.14 1.51 -11.91
CA LEU A 228 13.98 2.70 -11.93
C LEU A 228 13.16 3.87 -12.45
N TYR A 229 13.07 4.92 -11.65
CA TYR A 229 12.40 6.14 -12.07
C TYR A 229 13.31 6.96 -12.97
N ASN A 230 13.27 6.67 -14.25
CA ASN A 230 13.80 7.59 -15.26
C ASN A 230 12.79 7.75 -16.39
N LYS A 231 12.91 8.85 -17.14
CA LYS A 231 11.97 9.20 -18.20
C LYS A 231 11.81 8.08 -19.25
N LYS A 232 12.89 7.36 -19.56
CA LYS A 232 12.85 6.25 -20.53
C LYS A 232 12.13 5.02 -20.00
N GLN A 233 12.31 4.68 -18.73
CA GLN A 233 11.64 3.54 -18.12
C GLN A 233 10.16 3.83 -17.86
N TRP A 234 9.83 5.05 -17.50
CA TRP A 234 8.44 5.50 -17.42
C TRP A 234 7.73 5.35 -18.76
N GLN A 235 8.39 5.68 -19.86
CA GLN A 235 7.88 5.44 -21.21
C GLN A 235 7.73 3.95 -21.51
N LYS A 236 8.67 3.09 -21.11
CA LYS A 236 8.54 1.63 -21.26
C LYS A 236 7.34 1.08 -20.48
N LEU A 237 7.14 1.51 -19.23
CA LEU A 237 5.95 1.13 -18.45
C LEU A 237 4.64 1.57 -19.12
N ASN A 238 4.67 2.69 -19.83
CA ASN A 238 3.50 3.21 -20.52
C ASN A 238 3.26 2.57 -21.89
N TYR A 239 4.28 2.01 -22.54
CA TYR A 239 4.22 1.61 -23.94
C TYR A 239 4.53 0.13 -24.21
N ASN A 240 5.04 -0.62 -23.25
CA ASN A 240 5.19 -2.07 -23.42
C ASN A 240 3.86 -2.77 -23.20
N ASN A 241 2.93 -2.54 -24.14
CA ASN A 241 1.56 -3.04 -24.05
C ASN A 241 1.13 -3.67 -25.36
#